data_310ecd8ff1ba0bbef0bda9b52db6bccc
#
_entry.id   310ecd8ff1ba0bbef0bda9b52db6bccc
#
_cell.length_a   1.000
_cell.length_b   1.000
_cell.length_c   1.000
_cell.angle_alpha   90.00
_cell.angle_beta   90.00
_cell.angle_gamma   90.00
#
_symmetry.space_group_name_H-M   'P 1'
#
loop_
_entity.id
_entity.type
_entity.pdbx_description
1 polymer ?
#
loop_
_entity_poly.entity_id
_entity_poly.type
_entity_poly.pdbx_seq_one_letter_code
_entity_poly.pdbx_strand_id
1 'polypeptide(L)'
;MSASREKKARQEQLASGCVDPKAKREQEEKAKARRSSILYIAVAVAFVAVAAVVIVANSKVIERNADAVIIGTETYTAADVDYFFYTGYSSFVNKNSAYLSLYGLDTSKPLDEQDCVVTDGGTWYDYFLDQALTSLKSYALLAQKAEAEDFDGSGYVEQSVEQTYDDIDTYAAASNYTRAQYIRMVCGPLVNSKVLERNVRMIALAEAYSNDYSSTLEFTDAEVQAAYDADPKSYQSADIEYLLFTSSAADDATDEEKAAAVEEAKQKAETALERYAAGEAFDAIGEDMEGSYNHIANASNGSSEMMTWAFDDARQEGDTTVAAYSDTGYYAVLFHSRSRNDYHSVSVRHILVADEDTANDLLKQFNEGEKTEDAFAALAAANSTDSGSASNGGLYSNIYKGQMVASFEDWCFDPARQSGDTGIVESSNGFHVMYFVETNPQPYWYYEADLDLKNDAYDEWYAGITDGVEAEQLDGMKYVG
;
A
#
# COMPACT_ATOMS: atom_id res chain seq x y z
N MET A 1 -83.93 45.08 51.92
CA MET A 1 -83.66 45.88 50.70
C MET A 1 -82.31 45.49 50.25
N SER A 2 -82.15 44.63 49.30
CA SER A 2 -80.76 44.54 48.85
C SER A 2 -80.47 43.85 47.54
N ALA A 3 -80.70 42.61 47.38
CA ALA A 3 -80.22 41.85 46.20
C ALA A 3 -80.81 42.27 44.85
N SER A 4 -82.09 42.83 44.87
CA SER A 4 -82.77 43.27 43.66
C SER A 4 -82.29 44.64 43.15
N ARG A 5 -81.84 45.51 44.02
CA ARG A 5 -81.29 46.84 43.62
C ARG A 5 -79.89 46.72 43.09
N GLU A 6 -79.07 45.85 43.69
CA GLU A 6 -77.73 45.59 43.19
C GLU A 6 -77.76 44.92 41.81
N LYS A 7 -78.67 43.97 41.61
CA LYS A 7 -78.81 43.33 40.32
C LYS A 7 -79.26 44.28 39.20
N LYS A 8 -80.11 45.25 39.53
CA LYS A 8 -80.62 46.29 38.60
C LYS A 8 -79.50 47.31 38.28
N ALA A 9 -78.75 47.75 39.29
CA ALA A 9 -77.62 48.66 39.14
C ALA A 9 -76.51 47.98 38.29
N ARG A 10 -76.29 46.69 38.46
CA ARG A 10 -75.31 45.91 37.66
C ARG A 10 -75.78 45.77 36.24
N GLN A 11 -77.07 45.57 35.97
CA GLN A 11 -77.65 45.56 34.64
C GLN A 11 -77.58 46.90 33.91
N GLU A 12 -77.81 48.03 34.66
CA GLU A 12 -77.69 49.38 34.10
C GLU A 12 -76.22 49.75 33.80
N GLN A 13 -75.24 49.27 34.61
CA GLN A 13 -73.80 49.44 34.32
C GLN A 13 -73.35 48.61 33.11
N LEU A 14 -73.88 47.45 32.92
CA LEU A 14 -73.60 46.65 31.75
C LEU A 14 -74.26 47.25 30.46
N ALA A 15 -75.40 47.91 30.57
CA ALA A 15 -76.03 48.59 29.44
C ALA A 15 -75.35 49.90 29.04
N SER A 16 -74.53 50.48 29.93
CA SER A 16 -73.72 51.70 29.67
C SER A 16 -72.37 51.44 29.08
N GLY A 17 -72.04 50.20 28.65
CA GLY A 17 -70.77 49.88 28.07
C GLY A 17 -69.60 49.73 29.07
N CYS A 18 -69.88 49.81 30.40
CA CYS A 18 -68.86 49.63 31.43
C CYS A 18 -68.59 48.10 31.61
N VAL A 19 -67.44 47.63 31.24
CA VAL A 19 -67.03 46.23 31.40
C VAL A 19 -66.87 45.94 32.90
N ASP A 20 -67.50 44.84 33.38
CA ASP A 20 -67.36 44.38 34.76
C ASP A 20 -65.89 44.32 35.18
N PRO A 21 -65.46 45.05 36.22
CA PRO A 21 -64.06 45.04 36.64
C PRO A 21 -63.49 43.64 36.91
N LYS A 22 -64.33 42.67 37.27
CA LYS A 22 -63.95 41.28 37.50
C LYS A 22 -63.69 40.57 36.19
N ALA A 23 -64.58 40.80 35.20
CA ALA A 23 -64.43 40.22 33.85
C ALA A 23 -63.18 40.82 33.14
N LYS A 24 -62.93 42.14 33.35
CA LYS A 24 -61.73 42.77 32.81
C LYS A 24 -60.44 42.19 33.42
N ARG A 25 -60.39 41.96 34.75
CA ARG A 25 -59.26 41.33 35.44
C ARG A 25 -59.05 39.90 34.94
N GLU A 26 -60.09 39.09 34.79
CA GLU A 26 -59.99 37.73 34.25
C GLU A 26 -59.53 37.75 32.82
N GLN A 27 -59.93 38.71 31.98
CA GLN A 27 -59.42 38.88 30.63
C GLN A 27 -57.93 39.30 30.63
N GLU A 28 -57.53 40.23 31.50
CA GLU A 28 -56.15 40.65 31.65
C GLU A 28 -55.26 39.53 32.18
N GLU A 29 -55.72 38.72 33.15
CA GLU A 29 -55.01 37.52 33.63
C GLU A 29 -54.90 36.45 32.58
N LYS A 30 -55.96 36.15 31.81
CA LYS A 30 -55.89 35.22 30.65
C LYS A 30 -54.98 35.72 29.54
N ALA A 31 -54.98 37.03 29.28
CA ALA A 31 -54.06 37.62 28.30
C ALA A 31 -52.61 37.60 28.78
N LYS A 32 -52.36 37.86 30.09
CA LYS A 32 -51.00 37.68 30.68
C LYS A 32 -50.54 36.21 30.62
N ALA A 33 -51.41 35.27 31.02
CA ALA A 33 -51.07 33.82 30.94
C ALA A 33 -50.82 33.37 29.50
N ARG A 34 -51.63 33.88 28.56
CA ARG A 34 -51.41 33.58 27.13
C ARG A 34 -50.12 34.18 26.58
N ARG A 35 -49.77 35.44 26.95
CA ARG A 35 -48.49 36.06 26.59
C ARG A 35 -47.31 35.33 27.21
N SER A 36 -47.42 34.94 28.50
CA SER A 36 -46.41 34.14 29.18
C SER A 36 -46.20 32.77 28.49
N SER A 37 -47.31 32.06 28.15
CA SER A 37 -47.21 30.78 27.43
C SER A 37 -46.57 30.93 26.04
N ILE A 38 -46.92 32.01 25.30
CA ILE A 38 -46.29 32.31 24.00
C ILE A 38 -44.81 32.59 24.18
N LEU A 39 -44.43 33.35 25.22
CA LEU A 39 -43.04 33.63 25.53
C LEU A 39 -42.26 32.31 25.86
N TYR A 40 -42.83 31.45 26.70
CA TYR A 40 -42.19 30.15 27.01
C TYR A 40 -42.05 29.26 25.79
N ILE A 41 -43.05 29.21 24.91
CA ILE A 41 -42.95 28.45 23.64
C ILE A 41 -41.88 29.05 22.74
N ALA A 42 -41.82 30.39 22.61
CA ALA A 42 -40.79 31.06 21.81
C ALA A 42 -39.39 30.79 22.35
N VAL A 43 -39.17 30.80 23.65
CA VAL A 43 -37.88 30.47 24.30
C VAL A 43 -37.54 29.02 24.08
N ALA A 44 -38.50 28.10 24.21
CA ALA A 44 -38.29 26.68 23.96
C ALA A 44 -37.90 26.39 22.47
N VAL A 45 -38.60 27.06 21.54
CA VAL A 45 -38.28 26.95 20.11
C VAL A 45 -36.88 27.52 19.82
N ALA A 46 -36.53 28.66 20.40
CA ALA A 46 -35.20 29.23 20.25
C ALA A 46 -34.11 28.30 20.83
N PHE A 47 -34.36 27.70 21.98
CA PHE A 47 -33.43 26.73 22.58
C PHE A 47 -33.25 25.49 21.71
N VAL A 48 -34.33 24.92 21.17
CA VAL A 48 -34.28 23.79 20.26
C VAL A 48 -33.53 24.16 18.97
N ALA A 49 -33.77 25.38 18.44
CA ALA A 49 -33.06 25.86 17.25
C ALA A 49 -31.54 25.99 17.51
N VAL A 50 -31.16 26.58 18.65
CA VAL A 50 -29.74 26.70 19.06
C VAL A 50 -29.14 25.33 19.28
N ALA A 51 -29.83 24.41 19.96
CA ALA A 51 -29.37 23.04 20.15
C ALA A 51 -29.18 22.30 18.82
N ALA A 52 -30.11 22.48 17.87
CA ALA A 52 -29.99 21.92 16.54
C ALA A 52 -28.76 22.45 15.77
N VAL A 53 -28.52 23.77 15.85
CA VAL A 53 -27.32 24.40 15.24
C VAL A 53 -26.04 23.86 15.87
N VAL A 54 -25.99 23.73 17.19
CA VAL A 54 -24.82 23.18 17.90
C VAL A 54 -24.62 21.70 17.53
N ILE A 55 -25.67 20.90 17.43
CA ILE A 55 -25.60 19.51 17.01
C ILE A 55 -25.08 19.40 15.57
N VAL A 56 -25.60 20.21 14.65
CA VAL A 56 -25.16 20.24 13.25
C VAL A 56 -23.70 20.66 13.16
N ALA A 57 -23.30 21.72 13.85
CA ALA A 57 -21.92 22.21 13.85
C ALA A 57 -20.92 21.14 14.41
N ASN A 58 -21.31 20.43 15.47
CA ASN A 58 -20.46 19.39 16.06
C ASN A 58 -20.50 18.06 15.29
N SER A 59 -21.49 17.84 14.41
CA SER A 59 -21.62 16.59 13.64
C SER A 59 -20.72 16.51 12.42
N LYS A 60 -20.03 17.61 12.07
CA LYS A 60 -19.22 17.75 10.84
C LYS A 60 -19.99 17.35 9.56
N VAL A 61 -21.33 17.48 9.59
CA VAL A 61 -22.20 17.08 8.46
C VAL A 61 -21.99 17.98 7.25
N ILE A 62 -21.73 19.27 7.48
CA ILE A 62 -21.52 20.26 6.41
C ILE A 62 -20.17 19.97 5.74
N GLU A 63 -19.12 19.85 6.53
CA GLU A 63 -17.76 19.55 6.06
C GLU A 63 -17.72 18.22 5.31
N ARG A 64 -18.32 17.18 5.89
CA ARG A 64 -18.36 15.83 5.30
C ARG A 64 -18.97 15.78 3.92
N ASN A 65 -20.03 16.54 3.68
CA ASN A 65 -20.78 16.52 2.42
C ASN A 65 -20.44 17.68 1.48
N ALA A 66 -19.41 18.46 1.79
CA ALA A 66 -18.95 19.52 0.91
C ALA A 66 -18.31 18.92 -0.34
N ASP A 67 -18.72 19.38 -1.51
CA ASP A 67 -18.14 18.98 -2.79
C ASP A 67 -16.67 19.41 -2.84
N ALA A 68 -15.76 18.46 -2.96
CA ALA A 68 -14.31 18.69 -2.87
C ALA A 68 -13.58 18.53 -4.19
N VAL A 69 -13.97 17.56 -5.02
CA VAL A 69 -13.31 17.34 -6.29
C VAL A 69 -14.26 16.73 -7.32
N ILE A 70 -14.13 17.14 -8.59
CA ILE A 70 -14.78 16.49 -9.72
C ILE A 70 -13.74 15.63 -10.43
N ILE A 71 -14.06 14.35 -10.66
CA ILE A 71 -13.22 13.40 -11.40
C ILE A 71 -14.09 12.70 -12.43
N GLY A 72 -13.75 12.83 -13.71
CA GLY A 72 -14.56 12.29 -14.80
C GLY A 72 -15.96 12.88 -14.78
N THR A 73 -16.98 12.06 -14.57
CA THR A 73 -18.39 12.49 -14.56
C THR A 73 -18.97 12.70 -13.18
N GLU A 74 -18.21 12.46 -12.10
CA GLU A 74 -18.72 12.43 -10.74
C GLU A 74 -18.04 13.45 -9.82
N THR A 75 -18.80 13.85 -8.78
CA THR A 75 -18.34 14.75 -7.73
C THR A 75 -18.13 13.98 -6.44
N TYR A 76 -16.94 14.13 -5.87
CA TYR A 76 -16.54 13.51 -4.60
C TYR A 76 -16.49 14.55 -3.49
N THR A 77 -16.91 14.13 -2.30
CA THR A 77 -16.99 15.01 -1.13
C THR A 77 -15.65 15.14 -0.41
N ALA A 78 -15.53 16.14 0.46
CA ALA A 78 -14.36 16.29 1.33
C ALA A 78 -14.09 15.01 2.16
N ALA A 79 -15.14 14.27 2.56
CA ALA A 79 -14.95 13.02 3.29
C ALA A 79 -14.43 11.88 2.43
N ASP A 80 -14.66 11.90 1.12
CA ASP A 80 -14.06 10.91 0.21
C ASP A 80 -12.57 11.18 0.06
N VAL A 81 -12.16 12.42 -0.13
CA VAL A 81 -10.75 12.81 -0.17
C VAL A 81 -10.07 12.55 1.18
N ASP A 82 -10.75 12.88 2.31
CA ASP A 82 -10.27 12.63 3.67
C ASP A 82 -9.98 11.13 3.92
N TYR A 83 -10.81 10.24 3.37
CA TYR A 83 -10.59 8.80 3.43
C TYR A 83 -9.23 8.40 2.79
N PHE A 84 -8.96 8.84 1.58
CA PHE A 84 -7.70 8.53 0.90
C PHE A 84 -6.50 9.21 1.55
N PHE A 85 -6.68 10.43 2.05
CA PHE A 85 -5.63 11.17 2.75
C PHE A 85 -5.17 10.42 4.01
N TYR A 86 -6.11 10.07 4.90
CA TYR A 86 -5.75 9.44 6.17
C TYR A 86 -5.37 7.97 6.04
N THR A 87 -5.95 7.23 5.11
CA THR A 87 -5.52 5.85 4.85
C THR A 87 -4.13 5.82 4.23
N GLY A 88 -3.82 6.73 3.31
CA GLY A 88 -2.47 6.91 2.75
C GLY A 88 -1.45 7.30 3.82
N TYR A 89 -1.75 8.31 4.64
CA TYR A 89 -0.92 8.71 5.77
C TYR A 89 -0.66 7.54 6.74
N SER A 90 -1.72 6.85 7.17
CA SER A 90 -1.60 5.74 8.11
C SER A 90 -0.76 4.59 7.53
N SER A 91 -0.93 4.29 6.25
CA SER A 91 -0.14 3.27 5.55
C SER A 91 1.35 3.66 5.49
N PHE A 92 1.65 4.92 5.16
CA PHE A 92 3.02 5.43 5.13
C PHE A 92 3.70 5.34 6.50
N VAL A 93 3.02 5.83 7.55
CA VAL A 93 3.53 5.79 8.92
C VAL A 93 3.79 4.36 9.39
N ASN A 94 2.87 3.45 9.14
CA ASN A 94 3.02 2.05 9.54
C ASN A 94 4.18 1.35 8.81
N LYS A 95 4.27 1.52 7.48
CA LYS A 95 5.33 0.91 6.66
C LYS A 95 6.71 1.46 6.99
N ASN A 96 6.80 2.74 7.34
CA ASN A 96 8.05 3.44 7.56
C ASN A 96 8.34 3.75 9.05
N SER A 97 7.65 3.07 9.98
CA SER A 97 7.71 3.41 11.41
C SER A 97 9.13 3.50 12.00
N ALA A 98 10.07 2.67 11.52
CA ALA A 98 11.48 2.70 11.93
C ALA A 98 12.28 3.86 11.31
N TYR A 99 11.79 4.49 10.25
CA TYR A 99 12.53 5.48 9.44
C TYR A 99 11.87 6.86 9.42
N LEU A 100 10.79 7.11 10.17
CA LEU A 100 10.07 8.39 10.16
C LEU A 100 10.98 9.57 10.49
N SER A 101 11.90 9.40 11.44
CA SER A 101 12.88 10.45 11.79
C SER A 101 13.86 10.74 10.66
N LEU A 102 14.21 9.74 9.85
CA LEU A 102 15.07 9.91 8.67
C LEU A 102 14.35 10.70 7.58
N TYR A 103 13.04 10.47 7.43
CA TYR A 103 12.17 11.26 6.55
C TYR A 103 11.80 12.63 7.12
N GLY A 104 12.23 12.96 8.34
CA GLY A 104 11.90 14.23 9.00
C GLY A 104 10.41 14.37 9.35
N LEU A 105 9.63 13.29 9.33
CA LEU A 105 8.21 13.29 9.66
C LEU A 105 8.00 13.08 11.16
N ASP A 106 7.47 14.11 11.84
CA ASP A 106 7.07 14.08 13.25
C ASP A 106 5.55 13.95 13.34
N THR A 107 5.06 12.75 13.67
CA THR A 107 3.62 12.45 13.76
C THR A 107 2.90 13.20 14.88
N SER A 108 3.61 13.92 15.75
CA SER A 108 3.03 14.76 16.82
C SER A 108 2.78 16.20 16.38
N LYS A 109 3.22 16.62 15.20
CA LYS A 109 3.07 17.97 14.66
C LYS A 109 2.10 18.00 13.49
N PRO A 110 1.48 19.16 13.20
CA PRO A 110 0.68 19.36 11.99
C PRO A 110 1.53 19.08 10.73
N LEU A 111 0.92 18.42 9.74
CA LEU A 111 1.60 18.04 8.50
C LEU A 111 1.92 19.24 7.60
N ASP A 112 1.12 20.31 7.68
CA ASP A 112 1.28 21.56 6.95
C ASP A 112 2.38 22.48 7.51
N GLU A 113 2.92 22.15 8.71
CA GLU A 113 4.02 22.85 9.35
C GLU A 113 5.39 22.13 9.15
N GLN A 114 5.42 21.05 8.39
CA GLN A 114 6.61 20.21 8.19
C GLN A 114 6.98 20.10 6.72
N ASP A 115 8.22 20.46 6.37
CA ASP A 115 8.74 20.29 5.02
C ASP A 115 8.81 18.80 4.65
N CYS A 116 8.39 18.47 3.43
CA CYS A 116 8.48 17.11 2.90
C CYS A 116 9.86 16.91 2.23
N VAL A 117 10.64 15.94 2.70
CA VAL A 117 11.97 15.67 2.16
C VAL A 117 11.97 14.67 1.00
N VAL A 118 10.82 14.06 0.68
CA VAL A 118 10.69 13.09 -0.42
C VAL A 118 10.21 13.73 -1.73
N THR A 119 9.97 15.04 -1.71
CA THR A 119 9.58 15.84 -2.88
C THR A 119 10.47 17.08 -3.00
N ASP A 120 10.53 17.68 -4.19
CA ASP A 120 11.27 18.94 -4.46
C ASP A 120 10.57 20.18 -3.89
N GLY A 121 10.10 20.11 -2.64
CA GLY A 121 9.39 21.18 -1.93
C GLY A 121 7.97 20.81 -1.53
N GLY A 122 7.32 21.73 -0.79
CA GLY A 122 6.00 21.50 -0.20
C GLY A 122 6.09 20.86 1.17
N THR A 123 4.93 20.65 1.75
CA THR A 123 4.77 20.08 3.10
C THR A 123 4.36 18.61 3.05
N TRP A 124 4.44 17.92 4.18
CA TRP A 124 3.90 16.57 4.29
C TRP A 124 2.38 16.53 4.03
N TYR A 125 1.67 17.61 4.33
CA TYR A 125 0.25 17.75 3.96
C TYR A 125 0.08 17.74 2.44
N ASP A 126 0.85 18.54 1.71
CA ASP A 126 0.79 18.59 0.23
C ASP A 126 1.09 17.24 -0.39
N TYR A 127 2.09 16.53 0.13
CA TYR A 127 2.46 15.18 -0.31
C TYR A 127 1.29 14.19 -0.15
N PHE A 128 0.71 14.09 1.05
CA PHE A 128 -0.40 13.16 1.29
C PHE A 128 -1.67 13.57 0.56
N LEU A 129 -1.90 14.86 0.34
CA LEU A 129 -3.02 15.34 -0.45
C LEU A 129 -2.89 14.95 -1.92
N ASP A 130 -1.71 15.11 -2.50
CA ASP A 130 -1.43 14.70 -3.88
C ASP A 130 -1.61 13.18 -4.07
N GLN A 131 -1.06 12.39 -3.15
CA GLN A 131 -1.26 10.94 -3.14
C GLN A 131 -2.74 10.54 -3.00
N ALA A 132 -3.48 11.24 -2.16
CA ALA A 132 -4.91 11.01 -1.97
C ALA A 132 -5.72 11.30 -3.24
N LEU A 133 -5.46 12.42 -3.90
CA LEU A 133 -6.12 12.80 -5.15
C LEU A 133 -5.76 11.85 -6.30
N THR A 134 -4.51 11.45 -6.39
CA THR A 134 -4.03 10.47 -7.38
C THR A 134 -4.72 9.11 -7.19
N SER A 135 -4.78 8.61 -5.96
CA SER A 135 -5.44 7.33 -5.65
C SER A 135 -6.94 7.40 -5.89
N LEU A 136 -7.60 8.45 -5.41
CA LEU A 136 -9.04 8.65 -5.64
C LEU A 136 -9.34 8.73 -7.15
N LYS A 137 -8.53 9.48 -7.92
CA LYS A 137 -8.70 9.60 -9.37
C LYS A 137 -8.63 8.23 -10.05
N SER A 138 -7.63 7.44 -9.72
CA SER A 138 -7.44 6.10 -10.29
C SER A 138 -8.63 5.19 -10.04
N TYR A 139 -9.01 5.01 -8.79
CA TYR A 139 -10.15 4.16 -8.44
C TYR A 139 -11.49 4.68 -8.97
N ALA A 140 -11.70 6.00 -8.93
CA ALA A 140 -12.92 6.63 -9.42
C ALA A 140 -13.11 6.40 -10.93
N LEU A 141 -12.07 6.60 -11.74
CA LEU A 141 -12.17 6.44 -13.19
C LEU A 141 -12.34 4.99 -13.61
N LEU A 142 -11.65 4.06 -12.95
CA LEU A 142 -11.82 2.62 -13.19
C LEU A 142 -13.24 2.16 -12.80
N ALA A 143 -13.75 2.60 -11.65
CA ALA A 143 -15.12 2.28 -11.23
C ALA A 143 -16.17 2.87 -12.18
N GLN A 144 -16.04 4.13 -12.60
CA GLN A 144 -16.92 4.75 -13.59
C GLN A 144 -16.88 4.01 -14.94
N LYS A 145 -15.69 3.52 -15.35
CA LYS A 145 -15.53 2.74 -16.57
C LYS A 145 -16.21 1.38 -16.46
N ALA A 146 -16.04 0.69 -15.32
CA ALA A 146 -16.73 -0.57 -15.02
C ALA A 146 -18.25 -0.43 -15.06
N GLU A 147 -18.79 0.63 -14.43
CA GLU A 147 -20.22 0.93 -14.46
C GLU A 147 -20.72 1.27 -15.86
N ALA A 148 -19.96 2.03 -16.64
CA ALA A 148 -20.31 2.39 -18.02
C ALA A 148 -20.35 1.18 -18.98
N GLU A 149 -19.65 0.10 -18.64
CA GLU A 149 -19.60 -1.16 -19.38
C GLU A 149 -20.51 -2.25 -18.78
N ASP A 150 -21.35 -1.90 -17.80
CA ASP A 150 -22.24 -2.85 -17.09
C ASP A 150 -21.48 -4.05 -16.49
N PHE A 151 -20.23 -3.83 -16.01
CA PHE A 151 -19.41 -4.88 -15.43
C PHE A 151 -19.99 -5.36 -14.09
N ASP A 152 -20.16 -6.67 -13.94
CA ASP A 152 -20.67 -7.30 -12.70
C ASP A 152 -19.53 -7.71 -11.76
N GLY A 153 -19.08 -6.79 -10.93
CA GLY A 153 -18.14 -7.03 -9.84
C GLY A 153 -18.79 -7.32 -8.49
N SER A 154 -20.13 -7.51 -8.44
CA SER A 154 -20.93 -7.53 -7.20
C SER A 154 -20.44 -8.53 -6.16
N GLY A 155 -20.02 -9.74 -6.56
CA GLY A 155 -19.52 -10.76 -5.64
C GLY A 155 -18.26 -10.32 -4.90
N TYR A 156 -17.29 -9.78 -5.62
CA TYR A 156 -16.04 -9.26 -5.04
C TYR A 156 -16.30 -8.04 -4.16
N VAL A 157 -17.16 -7.12 -4.62
CA VAL A 157 -17.53 -5.90 -3.88
C VAL A 157 -18.17 -6.23 -2.52
N GLU A 158 -19.14 -7.13 -2.47
CA GLU A 158 -19.78 -7.50 -1.20
C GLU A 158 -18.80 -8.20 -0.26
N GLN A 159 -17.95 -9.09 -0.75
CA GLN A 159 -16.91 -9.74 0.04
C GLN A 159 -15.93 -8.72 0.63
N SER A 160 -15.49 -7.75 -0.16
CA SER A 160 -14.56 -6.70 0.28
C SER A 160 -15.17 -5.81 1.36
N VAL A 161 -16.46 -5.49 1.25
CA VAL A 161 -17.18 -4.72 2.27
C VAL A 161 -17.30 -5.52 3.57
N GLU A 162 -17.68 -6.79 3.50
CA GLU A 162 -17.79 -7.68 4.67
C GLU A 162 -16.44 -7.80 5.38
N GLN A 163 -15.38 -8.13 4.65
CA GLN A 163 -14.03 -8.25 5.18
C GLN A 163 -13.56 -6.96 5.84
N THR A 164 -13.78 -5.80 5.21
CA THR A 164 -13.42 -4.50 5.78
C THR A 164 -14.09 -4.24 7.12
N TYR A 165 -15.37 -4.58 7.25
CA TYR A 165 -16.08 -4.41 8.51
C TYR A 165 -15.63 -5.39 9.60
N ASP A 166 -15.33 -6.62 9.25
CA ASP A 166 -14.81 -7.64 10.18
C ASP A 166 -13.41 -7.24 10.70
N ASP A 167 -12.54 -6.73 9.83
CA ASP A 167 -11.23 -6.23 10.20
C ASP A 167 -11.35 -5.01 11.14
N ILE A 168 -12.19 -4.05 10.78
CA ILE A 168 -12.44 -2.86 11.61
C ILE A 168 -12.97 -3.24 12.98
N ASP A 169 -13.91 -4.18 13.07
CA ASP A 169 -14.46 -4.61 14.36
C ASP A 169 -13.40 -5.33 15.21
N THR A 170 -12.59 -6.15 14.59
CA THR A 170 -11.48 -6.87 15.24
C THR A 170 -10.46 -5.89 15.83
N TYR A 171 -9.97 -4.95 15.02
CA TYR A 171 -8.98 -3.97 15.47
C TYR A 171 -9.57 -2.93 16.45
N ALA A 172 -10.82 -2.52 16.26
CA ALA A 172 -11.51 -1.64 17.20
C ALA A 172 -11.64 -2.30 18.57
N ALA A 173 -12.05 -3.57 18.62
CA ALA A 173 -12.16 -4.33 19.86
C ALA A 173 -10.80 -4.50 20.55
N ALA A 174 -9.75 -4.85 19.80
CA ALA A 174 -8.39 -4.99 20.31
C ALA A 174 -7.85 -3.68 20.91
N SER A 175 -8.27 -2.53 20.37
CA SER A 175 -7.84 -1.18 20.80
C SER A 175 -8.80 -0.53 21.80
N ASN A 176 -9.85 -1.21 22.24
CA ASN A 176 -10.92 -0.66 23.10
C ASN A 176 -11.65 0.56 22.53
N TYR A 177 -11.81 0.61 21.22
CA TYR A 177 -12.58 1.62 20.50
C TYR A 177 -13.94 1.06 20.06
N THR A 178 -14.91 1.95 19.85
CA THR A 178 -16.10 1.60 19.06
C THR A 178 -15.73 1.64 17.57
N ARG A 179 -16.46 0.89 16.73
CA ARG A 179 -16.28 0.93 15.25
C ARG A 179 -16.20 2.37 14.74
N ALA A 180 -17.12 3.23 15.16
CA ALA A 180 -17.15 4.62 14.71
C ALA A 180 -15.96 5.48 15.17
N GLN A 181 -15.35 5.17 16.31
CA GLN A 181 -14.11 5.82 16.77
C GLN A 181 -12.92 5.34 15.97
N TYR A 182 -12.83 4.03 15.73
CA TYR A 182 -11.76 3.42 14.97
C TYR A 182 -11.75 3.90 13.51
N ILE A 183 -12.93 3.93 12.84
CA ILE A 183 -13.05 4.48 11.47
C ILE A 183 -12.51 5.92 11.42
N ARG A 184 -12.92 6.79 12.35
CA ARG A 184 -12.43 8.18 12.34
C ARG A 184 -10.93 8.31 12.63
N MET A 185 -10.37 7.39 13.39
CA MET A 185 -8.95 7.39 13.73
C MET A 185 -8.10 6.98 12.53
N VAL A 186 -8.53 5.95 11.78
CA VAL A 186 -7.74 5.36 10.71
C VAL A 186 -8.06 5.98 9.35
N CYS A 187 -9.33 6.26 9.08
CA CYS A 187 -9.82 6.71 7.78
C CYS A 187 -10.07 8.21 7.70
N GLY A 188 -9.91 8.94 8.81
CA GLY A 188 -10.10 10.40 8.85
C GLY A 188 -11.33 10.89 9.62
N PRO A 189 -11.25 12.13 10.15
CA PRO A 189 -12.27 12.68 11.04
C PRO A 189 -13.61 12.95 10.36
N LEU A 190 -13.65 13.09 9.04
CA LEU A 190 -14.87 13.26 8.27
C LEU A 190 -15.53 11.94 7.91
N VAL A 191 -14.82 10.81 8.00
CA VAL A 191 -15.29 9.50 7.56
C VAL A 191 -16.23 8.88 8.60
N ASN A 192 -17.36 8.38 8.14
CA ASN A 192 -18.28 7.53 8.88
C ASN A 192 -18.52 6.22 8.11
N SER A 193 -19.29 5.28 8.68
CA SER A 193 -19.55 3.98 8.03
C SER A 193 -20.13 4.09 6.61
N LYS A 194 -20.92 5.11 6.30
CA LYS A 194 -21.48 5.28 4.94
C LYS A 194 -20.42 5.76 3.95
N VAL A 195 -19.56 6.67 4.36
CA VAL A 195 -18.42 7.15 3.53
C VAL A 195 -17.43 6.02 3.33
N LEU A 196 -17.07 5.30 4.40
CA LEU A 196 -16.23 4.12 4.33
C LEU A 196 -16.77 3.11 3.31
N GLU A 197 -18.02 2.67 3.48
CA GLU A 197 -18.62 1.67 2.60
C GLU A 197 -18.66 2.12 1.14
N ARG A 198 -18.99 3.39 0.87
CA ARG A 198 -18.98 3.94 -0.48
C ARG A 198 -17.60 3.85 -1.13
N ASN A 199 -16.55 4.26 -0.41
CA ASN A 199 -15.18 4.22 -0.93
C ASN A 199 -14.69 2.77 -1.09
N VAL A 200 -14.98 1.89 -0.14
CA VAL A 200 -14.64 0.45 -0.26
C VAL A 200 -15.32 -0.18 -1.46
N ARG A 201 -16.59 0.10 -1.71
CA ARG A 201 -17.32 -0.39 -2.90
C ARG A 201 -16.71 0.11 -4.20
N MET A 202 -16.34 1.39 -4.26
CA MET A 202 -15.68 1.98 -5.43
C MET A 202 -14.32 1.33 -5.69
N ILE A 203 -13.50 1.21 -4.66
CA ILE A 203 -12.17 0.56 -4.74
C ILE A 203 -12.32 -0.89 -5.19
N ALA A 204 -13.20 -1.66 -4.54
CA ALA A 204 -13.40 -3.06 -4.86
C ALA A 204 -13.95 -3.29 -6.28
N LEU A 205 -14.83 -2.40 -6.77
CA LEU A 205 -15.30 -2.47 -8.16
C LEU A 205 -14.17 -2.18 -9.16
N ALA A 206 -13.35 -1.17 -8.88
CA ALA A 206 -12.19 -0.83 -9.69
C ALA A 206 -11.16 -1.97 -9.73
N GLU A 207 -10.88 -2.59 -8.59
CA GLU A 207 -9.97 -3.74 -8.48
C GLU A 207 -10.52 -4.96 -9.22
N ALA A 208 -11.81 -5.29 -9.03
CA ALA A 208 -12.45 -6.39 -9.74
C ALA A 208 -12.38 -6.21 -11.25
N TYR A 209 -12.65 -4.99 -11.73
CA TYR A 209 -12.58 -4.64 -13.16
C TYR A 209 -11.16 -4.74 -13.72
N SER A 210 -10.18 -4.24 -12.98
CA SER A 210 -8.75 -4.35 -13.35
C SER A 210 -8.28 -5.80 -13.39
N ASN A 211 -8.67 -6.60 -12.40
CA ASN A 211 -8.33 -8.02 -12.34
C ASN A 211 -8.98 -8.82 -13.47
N ASP A 212 -10.24 -8.51 -13.81
CA ASP A 212 -10.94 -9.12 -14.94
C ASP A 212 -10.18 -8.83 -16.24
N TYR A 213 -9.88 -7.56 -16.53
CA TYR A 213 -9.09 -7.18 -17.70
C TYR A 213 -7.75 -7.91 -17.74
N SER A 214 -6.98 -7.88 -16.66
CA SER A 214 -5.67 -8.54 -16.59
C SER A 214 -5.79 -10.05 -16.85
N SER A 215 -6.85 -10.70 -16.39
CA SER A 215 -7.10 -12.13 -16.60
C SER A 215 -7.40 -12.51 -18.04
N THR A 216 -7.82 -11.55 -18.87
CA THR A 216 -8.10 -11.76 -20.30
C THR A 216 -6.86 -11.61 -21.19
N LEU A 217 -5.74 -11.11 -20.65
CA LEU A 217 -4.53 -10.88 -21.41
C LEU A 217 -3.82 -12.19 -21.73
N GLU A 218 -3.86 -12.58 -23.00
CA GLU A 218 -3.19 -13.76 -23.54
C GLU A 218 -2.39 -13.36 -24.78
N PHE A 219 -1.13 -13.79 -24.86
CA PHE A 219 -0.25 -13.55 -25.98
C PHE A 219 0.16 -14.87 -26.61
N THR A 220 0.33 -14.86 -27.93
CA THR A 220 0.81 -16.02 -28.67
C THR A 220 2.32 -16.20 -28.53
N ASP A 221 2.82 -17.42 -28.73
CA ASP A 221 4.26 -17.71 -28.75
C ASP A 221 5.04 -16.78 -29.71
N ALA A 222 4.43 -16.37 -30.81
CA ALA A 222 5.06 -15.47 -31.78
C ALA A 222 5.18 -14.03 -31.26
N GLU A 223 4.22 -13.55 -30.45
CA GLU A 223 4.28 -12.23 -29.83
C GLU A 223 5.31 -12.22 -28.69
N VAL A 224 5.32 -13.27 -27.85
CA VAL A 224 6.32 -13.44 -26.80
C VAL A 224 7.74 -13.53 -27.39
N GLN A 225 7.92 -14.29 -28.48
CA GLN A 225 9.22 -14.34 -29.18
C GLN A 225 9.62 -12.98 -29.77
N ALA A 226 8.65 -12.22 -30.29
CA ALA A 226 8.92 -10.88 -30.83
C ALA A 226 9.32 -9.88 -29.74
N ALA A 227 8.73 -9.97 -28.54
CA ALA A 227 9.14 -9.17 -27.38
C ALA A 227 10.59 -9.49 -26.98
N TYR A 228 10.94 -10.79 -26.88
CA TYR A 228 12.32 -11.19 -26.67
C TYR A 228 13.27 -10.63 -27.75
N ASP A 229 12.92 -10.76 -29.04
CA ASP A 229 13.77 -10.33 -30.15
C ASP A 229 13.97 -8.80 -30.19
N ALA A 230 13.03 -8.02 -29.61
CA ALA A 230 13.11 -6.57 -29.52
C ALA A 230 14.14 -6.11 -28.45
N ASP A 231 14.24 -6.80 -27.32
CA ASP A 231 15.25 -6.54 -26.29
C ASP A 231 15.73 -7.83 -25.60
N PRO A 232 16.62 -8.60 -26.27
CA PRO A 232 17.08 -9.87 -25.73
C PRO A 232 17.83 -9.75 -24.40
N LYS A 233 18.40 -8.56 -24.09
CA LYS A 233 19.21 -8.37 -22.87
C LYS A 233 18.37 -8.34 -21.60
N SER A 234 17.13 -7.92 -21.69
CA SER A 234 16.20 -7.91 -20.56
C SER A 234 15.87 -9.33 -20.06
N TYR A 235 16.02 -10.33 -20.90
CA TYR A 235 15.70 -11.74 -20.61
C TYR A 235 16.95 -12.63 -20.47
N GLN A 236 18.08 -12.01 -20.16
CA GLN A 236 19.36 -12.68 -19.94
C GLN A 236 19.84 -12.44 -18.51
N SER A 237 20.67 -13.37 -18.03
CA SER A 237 21.43 -13.18 -16.81
C SER A 237 22.92 -13.27 -17.08
N ALA A 238 23.70 -12.47 -16.36
CA ALA A 238 25.15 -12.53 -16.37
C ALA A 238 25.66 -13.25 -15.13
N ASP A 239 26.72 -14.04 -15.33
CA ASP A 239 27.52 -14.67 -14.29
C ASP A 239 28.77 -13.80 -14.08
N ILE A 240 28.87 -13.16 -12.91
CA ILE A 240 29.93 -12.23 -12.55
C ILE A 240 30.42 -12.46 -11.13
N GLU A 241 31.71 -12.22 -10.92
CA GLU A 241 32.28 -12.03 -9.58
C GLU A 241 32.71 -10.59 -9.40
N TYR A 242 32.66 -10.09 -8.17
CA TYR A 242 33.19 -8.78 -7.87
C TYR A 242 33.83 -8.70 -6.49
N LEU A 243 34.75 -7.76 -6.35
CA LEU A 243 35.30 -7.28 -5.08
C LEU A 243 34.88 -5.83 -4.91
N LEU A 244 34.14 -5.55 -3.85
CA LEU A 244 33.76 -4.18 -3.51
C LEU A 244 34.75 -3.60 -2.50
N PHE A 245 35.31 -2.44 -2.84
CA PHE A 245 36.13 -1.60 -1.97
C PHE A 245 35.40 -0.28 -1.72
N THR A 246 35.15 0.03 -0.46
CA THR A 246 34.48 1.27 -0.07
C THR A 246 35.43 2.22 0.62
N SER A 247 35.13 3.52 0.55
CA SER A 247 35.81 4.57 1.26
C SER A 247 35.81 4.34 2.77
N SER A 248 36.95 4.50 3.40
CA SER A 248 37.13 4.45 4.87
C SER A 248 37.11 5.82 5.54
N ALA A 249 36.70 6.88 4.83
CA ALA A 249 36.63 8.23 5.39
C ALA A 249 35.58 8.31 6.50
N ALA A 250 35.89 9.05 7.57
CA ALA A 250 34.93 9.33 8.63
C ALA A 250 33.79 10.25 8.15
N ASP A 251 32.65 10.21 8.79
CA ASP A 251 31.48 11.03 8.41
C ASP A 251 31.78 12.54 8.47
N ASP A 252 32.62 12.95 9.39
CA ASP A 252 33.06 14.33 9.63
C ASP A 252 34.31 14.73 8.84
N ALA A 253 34.84 13.86 7.97
CA ALA A 253 35.99 14.16 7.11
C ALA A 253 35.63 15.26 6.10
N THR A 254 36.68 16.03 5.71
CA THR A 254 36.55 17.06 4.67
C THR A 254 36.30 16.44 3.30
N ASP A 255 35.74 17.21 2.37
CA ASP A 255 35.46 16.75 1.00
C ASP A 255 36.74 16.25 0.30
N GLU A 256 37.92 16.89 0.59
CA GLU A 256 39.20 16.43 0.04
C GLU A 256 39.62 15.07 0.62
N GLU A 257 39.41 14.83 1.91
CA GLU A 257 39.68 13.54 2.56
C GLU A 257 38.76 12.44 2.07
N LYS A 258 37.48 12.75 1.90
CA LYS A 258 36.50 11.83 1.32
C LYS A 258 36.87 11.45 -0.12
N ALA A 259 37.20 12.43 -0.95
CA ALA A 259 37.63 12.19 -2.33
C ALA A 259 38.90 11.35 -2.41
N ALA A 260 39.87 11.60 -1.51
CA ALA A 260 41.11 10.81 -1.45
C ALA A 260 40.86 9.36 -1.05
N ALA A 261 39.94 9.12 -0.10
CA ALA A 261 39.58 7.75 0.33
C ALA A 261 38.81 6.98 -0.75
N VAL A 262 38.00 7.67 -1.55
CA VAL A 262 37.32 7.06 -2.71
C VAL A 262 38.32 6.70 -3.82
N GLU A 263 39.31 7.58 -4.06
CA GLU A 263 40.41 7.28 -5.00
C GLU A 263 41.27 6.10 -4.52
N GLU A 264 41.51 5.96 -3.20
CA GLU A 264 42.18 4.79 -2.64
C GLU A 264 41.36 3.50 -2.88
N ALA A 265 40.02 3.54 -2.73
CA ALA A 265 39.15 2.40 -3.02
C ALA A 265 39.28 1.99 -4.51
N LYS A 266 39.30 2.96 -5.42
CA LYS A 266 39.55 2.72 -6.85
C LYS A 266 40.90 2.05 -7.11
N GLN A 267 41.96 2.55 -6.51
CA GLN A 267 43.30 1.97 -6.65
C GLN A 267 43.37 0.54 -6.10
N LYS A 268 42.65 0.25 -5.01
CA LYS A 268 42.50 -1.13 -4.52
C LYS A 268 41.81 -2.03 -5.53
N ALA A 269 40.73 -1.57 -6.16
CA ALA A 269 40.03 -2.33 -7.20
C ALA A 269 40.94 -2.58 -8.42
N GLU A 270 41.71 -1.58 -8.87
CA GLU A 270 42.69 -1.74 -9.96
C GLU A 270 43.79 -2.75 -9.58
N THR A 271 44.37 -2.66 -8.37
CA THR A 271 45.35 -3.60 -7.85
C THR A 271 44.85 -5.02 -7.76
N ALA A 272 43.59 -5.19 -7.36
CA ALA A 272 42.94 -6.50 -7.31
C ALA A 272 42.89 -7.16 -8.71
N LEU A 273 42.56 -6.40 -9.75
CA LEU A 273 42.56 -6.89 -11.12
C LEU A 273 43.97 -7.19 -11.65
N GLU A 274 44.99 -6.44 -11.26
CA GLU A 274 46.39 -6.74 -11.59
C GLU A 274 46.83 -8.07 -10.95
N ARG A 275 46.45 -8.35 -9.72
CA ARG A 275 46.76 -9.58 -9.01
C ARG A 275 46.02 -10.78 -9.66
N TYR A 276 44.77 -10.60 -10.03
CA TYR A 276 44.00 -11.61 -10.77
C TYR A 276 44.68 -11.93 -12.13
N ALA A 277 45.10 -10.93 -12.87
CA ALA A 277 45.85 -11.10 -14.13
C ALA A 277 47.21 -11.81 -13.93
N ALA A 278 47.80 -11.72 -12.76
CA ALA A 278 48.99 -12.48 -12.38
C ALA A 278 48.70 -13.92 -11.97
N GLY A 279 47.42 -14.34 -11.91
CA GLY A 279 47.00 -15.72 -11.69
C GLY A 279 46.60 -16.03 -10.23
N GLU A 280 46.36 -15.04 -9.40
CA GLU A 280 45.80 -15.24 -8.05
C GLU A 280 44.28 -15.48 -8.16
N ALA A 281 43.72 -16.25 -7.22
CA ALA A 281 42.29 -16.50 -7.17
C ALA A 281 41.53 -15.25 -6.69
N PHE A 282 40.40 -14.95 -7.32
CA PHE A 282 39.70 -13.68 -7.12
C PHE A 282 39.14 -13.52 -5.69
N ASP A 283 38.61 -14.59 -5.12
CA ASP A 283 38.16 -14.67 -3.73
C ASP A 283 39.31 -14.48 -2.71
N ALA A 284 40.47 -15.11 -2.96
CA ALA A 284 41.65 -14.98 -2.11
C ALA A 284 42.22 -13.55 -2.14
N ILE A 285 42.15 -12.85 -3.27
CA ILE A 285 42.53 -11.43 -3.37
C ILE A 285 41.60 -10.60 -2.49
N GLY A 286 40.29 -10.87 -2.53
CA GLY A 286 39.31 -10.18 -1.70
C GLY A 286 39.62 -10.34 -0.21
N GLU A 287 39.93 -11.55 0.24
CA GLU A 287 40.27 -11.81 1.63
C GLU A 287 41.56 -11.07 2.07
N ASP A 288 42.61 -11.08 1.23
CA ASP A 288 43.91 -10.43 1.56
C ASP A 288 43.80 -8.91 1.52
N MET A 289 42.98 -8.33 0.65
CA MET A 289 42.85 -6.86 0.46
C MET A 289 41.68 -6.26 1.23
N GLU A 290 40.98 -7.05 2.04
CA GLU A 290 39.78 -6.63 2.78
C GLU A 290 38.66 -6.11 1.86
N GLY A 291 38.57 -6.67 0.66
CA GLY A 291 37.49 -6.41 -0.30
C GLY A 291 36.29 -7.33 -0.05
N SER A 292 35.08 -6.78 -0.13
CA SER A 292 33.88 -7.62 -0.02
C SER A 292 33.66 -8.42 -1.29
N TYR A 293 33.99 -9.72 -1.25
CA TYR A 293 33.81 -10.65 -2.35
C TYR A 293 32.33 -11.07 -2.48
N ASN A 294 31.86 -11.12 -3.73
CA ASN A 294 30.59 -11.73 -4.06
C ASN A 294 30.62 -12.35 -5.47
N HIS A 295 29.86 -13.45 -5.63
CA HIS A 295 29.61 -14.12 -6.90
C HIS A 295 28.12 -14.12 -7.18
N ILE A 296 27.71 -13.53 -8.29
CA ILE A 296 26.31 -13.48 -8.73
C ILE A 296 26.19 -14.26 -10.04
N ALA A 297 25.74 -15.51 -9.93
CA ALA A 297 25.58 -16.40 -11.09
C ALA A 297 24.41 -16.03 -12.00
N ASN A 298 23.46 -15.23 -11.53
CA ASN A 298 22.26 -14.82 -12.27
C ASN A 298 21.97 -13.33 -12.08
N ALA A 299 22.96 -12.48 -12.38
CA ALA A 299 22.79 -11.02 -12.31
C ALA A 299 21.88 -10.54 -13.45
N SER A 300 20.81 -9.86 -13.11
CA SER A 300 19.91 -9.25 -14.10
C SER A 300 20.51 -7.98 -14.70
N ASN A 301 20.07 -7.62 -15.91
CA ASN A 301 20.44 -6.37 -16.56
C ASN A 301 19.98 -5.15 -15.69
N GLY A 302 20.77 -4.07 -15.75
CA GLY A 302 20.49 -2.90 -14.93
C GLY A 302 21.28 -1.68 -15.35
N SER A 303 20.95 -0.53 -14.76
CA SER A 303 21.53 0.78 -15.10
C SER A 303 22.85 1.08 -14.39
N SER A 304 23.33 0.24 -13.45
CA SER A 304 24.63 0.45 -12.81
C SER A 304 25.77 0.33 -13.81
N GLU A 305 26.89 0.98 -13.56
CA GLU A 305 28.07 0.90 -14.42
C GLU A 305 28.56 -0.55 -14.59
N MET A 306 28.56 -1.33 -13.52
CA MET A 306 28.88 -2.75 -13.52
C MET A 306 27.96 -3.56 -14.45
N MET A 307 26.62 -3.38 -14.32
CA MET A 307 25.67 -4.11 -15.15
C MET A 307 25.69 -3.64 -16.60
N THR A 308 25.77 -2.34 -16.85
CA THR A 308 25.92 -1.79 -18.20
C THR A 308 27.16 -2.40 -18.90
N TRP A 309 28.27 -2.54 -18.17
CA TRP A 309 29.47 -3.17 -18.69
C TRP A 309 29.30 -4.68 -18.91
N ALA A 310 28.71 -5.40 -17.95
CA ALA A 310 28.52 -6.85 -18.05
C ALA A 310 27.56 -7.25 -19.19
N PHE A 311 26.59 -6.39 -19.53
CA PHE A 311 25.64 -6.59 -20.60
C PHE A 311 26.06 -5.99 -21.95
N ASP A 312 27.29 -5.49 -22.09
CA ASP A 312 27.85 -5.09 -23.38
C ASP A 312 28.15 -6.35 -24.24
N ASP A 313 27.76 -6.29 -25.53
CA ASP A 313 27.89 -7.42 -26.47
C ASP A 313 29.35 -7.81 -26.78
N ALA A 314 30.29 -6.95 -26.45
CA ALA A 314 31.72 -7.22 -26.62
C ALA A 314 32.33 -8.09 -25.50
N ARG A 315 31.58 -8.35 -24.40
CA ARG A 315 32.10 -9.11 -23.25
C ARG A 315 32.44 -10.55 -23.61
N GLN A 316 33.58 -10.98 -23.08
CA GLN A 316 34.07 -12.36 -23.20
C GLN A 316 34.45 -12.90 -21.82
N GLU A 317 34.39 -14.25 -21.67
CA GLU A 317 34.82 -14.90 -20.44
C GLU A 317 36.24 -14.48 -20.04
N GLY A 318 36.38 -14.08 -18.76
CA GLY A 318 37.63 -13.57 -18.19
C GLY A 318 37.86 -12.08 -18.37
N ASP A 319 36.93 -11.34 -19.03
CA ASP A 319 37.01 -9.88 -19.08
C ASP A 319 36.85 -9.30 -17.68
N THR A 320 37.61 -8.21 -17.42
CA THR A 320 37.58 -7.52 -16.14
C THR A 320 37.43 -6.02 -16.32
N THR A 321 36.85 -5.36 -15.31
CA THR A 321 36.76 -3.89 -15.26
C THR A 321 36.76 -3.38 -13.83
N VAL A 322 37.09 -2.10 -13.67
CA VAL A 322 36.76 -1.33 -12.47
C VAL A 322 35.52 -0.52 -12.76
N ALA A 323 34.48 -0.64 -11.94
CA ALA A 323 33.21 0.06 -12.09
C ALA A 323 32.87 0.79 -10.80
N ALA A 324 32.28 1.98 -10.88
CA ALA A 324 31.84 2.72 -9.70
C ALA A 324 30.69 1.99 -9.00
N TYR A 325 30.79 1.87 -7.67
CA TYR A 325 29.68 1.42 -6.81
C TYR A 325 28.69 2.55 -6.55
N SER A 326 29.25 3.68 -6.14
CA SER A 326 28.57 4.96 -5.87
C SER A 326 29.65 6.04 -5.79
N ASP A 327 29.33 7.16 -5.17
CA ASP A 327 30.33 8.17 -4.76
C ASP A 327 31.21 7.71 -3.57
N THR A 328 31.04 6.51 -3.07
CA THR A 328 31.75 5.97 -1.88
C THR A 328 32.64 4.77 -2.17
N GLY A 329 32.68 4.21 -3.38
CA GLY A 329 33.48 3.01 -3.63
C GLY A 329 33.51 2.54 -5.08
N TYR A 330 34.28 1.46 -5.29
CA TYR A 330 34.48 0.83 -6.59
C TYR A 330 34.46 -0.67 -6.51
N TYR A 331 33.97 -1.27 -7.59
CA TYR A 331 34.05 -2.70 -7.86
C TYR A 331 35.28 -3.03 -8.71
N ALA A 332 35.97 -4.09 -8.36
CA ALA A 332 36.73 -4.89 -9.33
C ALA A 332 35.81 -6.01 -9.81
N VAL A 333 35.55 -6.11 -11.10
CA VAL A 333 34.56 -7.02 -11.67
C VAL A 333 35.24 -8.03 -12.60
N LEU A 334 34.84 -9.29 -12.49
CA LEU A 334 35.21 -10.39 -13.37
C LEU A 334 33.94 -10.94 -14.04
N PHE A 335 33.94 -11.03 -15.37
CA PHE A 335 32.85 -11.57 -16.15
C PHE A 335 33.12 -13.03 -16.53
N HIS A 336 32.16 -13.92 -16.29
CA HIS A 336 32.23 -15.33 -16.69
C HIS A 336 31.39 -15.60 -17.94
N SER A 337 30.11 -15.29 -17.90
CA SER A 337 29.22 -15.56 -19.02
C SER A 337 27.97 -14.68 -18.98
N ARG A 338 27.25 -14.68 -20.09
CA ARG A 338 25.89 -14.15 -20.19
C ARG A 338 25.07 -15.08 -21.09
N SER A 339 23.89 -15.44 -20.64
CA SER A 339 23.01 -16.31 -21.39
C SER A 339 21.55 -15.96 -21.16
N ARG A 340 20.71 -16.35 -22.12
CA ARG A 340 19.27 -16.28 -21.95
C ARG A 340 18.82 -17.17 -20.79
N ASN A 341 17.78 -16.73 -20.08
CA ASN A 341 17.17 -17.43 -18.94
C ASN A 341 16.38 -18.67 -19.41
N ASP A 342 17.07 -19.66 -20.01
CA ASP A 342 16.45 -20.87 -20.54
C ASP A 342 16.06 -21.91 -19.48
N TYR A 343 16.39 -21.69 -18.20
CA TYR A 343 15.92 -22.52 -17.10
C TYR A 343 14.42 -22.30 -16.86
N HIS A 344 13.78 -23.30 -16.25
CA HIS A 344 12.35 -23.20 -15.88
C HIS A 344 12.22 -22.73 -14.44
N SER A 345 11.35 -21.76 -14.20
CA SER A 345 10.98 -21.36 -12.84
C SER A 345 10.17 -22.47 -12.16
N VAL A 346 10.12 -22.42 -10.84
CA VAL A 346 9.44 -23.43 -10.03
C VAL A 346 8.48 -22.82 -9.04
N SER A 347 7.50 -23.59 -8.63
CA SER A 347 6.56 -23.18 -7.56
C SER A 347 6.69 -24.13 -6.40
N VAL A 348 6.75 -23.59 -5.18
CA VAL A 348 6.84 -24.35 -3.93
C VAL A 348 5.92 -23.79 -2.86
N ARG A 349 5.56 -24.62 -1.90
CA ARG A 349 5.06 -24.16 -0.61
C ARG A 349 6.10 -24.36 0.46
N HIS A 350 6.17 -23.46 1.43
CA HIS A 350 7.05 -23.66 2.58
C HIS A 350 6.43 -23.26 3.91
N ILE A 351 6.99 -23.77 4.99
CA ILE A 351 6.66 -23.40 6.36
C ILE A 351 7.97 -22.99 7.01
N LEU A 352 8.11 -21.71 7.39
CA LEU A 352 9.27 -21.22 8.12
C LEU A 352 9.04 -21.35 9.61
N VAL A 353 9.99 -21.98 10.30
CA VAL A 353 10.01 -22.11 11.77
C VAL A 353 11.41 -21.86 12.32
N ALA A 354 11.49 -21.57 13.63
CA ALA A 354 12.73 -21.17 14.25
C ALA A 354 13.71 -22.34 14.54
N ASP A 355 13.22 -23.57 14.68
CA ASP A 355 14.01 -24.71 15.11
C ASP A 355 13.72 -26.00 14.33
N GLU A 356 14.73 -26.87 14.27
CA GLU A 356 14.70 -28.12 13.51
C GLU A 356 13.69 -29.12 14.05
N ASP A 357 13.51 -29.20 15.37
CA ASP A 357 12.57 -30.14 15.99
C ASP A 357 11.14 -29.83 15.55
N THR A 358 10.75 -28.55 15.56
CA THR A 358 9.44 -28.09 15.06
C THR A 358 9.28 -28.40 13.57
N ALA A 359 10.31 -28.16 12.74
CA ALA A 359 10.27 -28.50 11.32
C ALA A 359 10.07 -30.00 11.07
N ASN A 360 10.78 -30.85 11.83
CA ASN A 360 10.65 -32.31 11.76
C ASN A 360 9.25 -32.77 12.19
N ASP A 361 8.69 -32.18 13.25
CA ASP A 361 7.34 -32.53 13.75
C ASP A 361 6.27 -32.15 12.70
N LEU A 362 6.38 -30.99 12.05
CA LEU A 362 5.46 -30.56 11.00
C LEU A 362 5.57 -31.45 9.76
N LEU A 363 6.78 -31.77 9.31
CA LEU A 363 6.98 -32.68 8.18
C LEU A 363 6.43 -34.06 8.49
N LYS A 364 6.62 -34.56 9.73
CA LYS A 364 6.04 -35.83 10.18
C LYS A 364 4.52 -35.76 10.19
N GLN A 365 3.91 -34.70 10.73
CA GLN A 365 2.46 -34.49 10.73
C GLN A 365 1.90 -34.53 9.31
N PHE A 366 2.54 -33.83 8.36
CA PHE A 366 2.18 -33.89 6.96
C PHE A 366 2.26 -35.31 6.39
N ASN A 367 3.37 -36.02 6.65
CA ASN A 367 3.61 -37.38 6.16
C ASN A 367 2.68 -38.44 6.76
N GLU A 368 2.11 -38.21 7.92
CA GLU A 368 1.08 -39.05 8.55
C GLU A 368 -0.34 -38.68 8.10
N GLY A 369 -0.53 -37.52 7.46
CA GLY A 369 -1.81 -36.99 6.99
C GLY A 369 -2.14 -37.33 5.53
N GLU A 370 -2.94 -36.45 4.88
CA GLU A 370 -3.44 -36.65 3.54
C GLU A 370 -2.40 -36.49 2.42
N LYS A 371 -1.26 -35.87 2.71
CA LYS A 371 -0.13 -35.59 1.77
C LYS A 371 -0.53 -34.88 0.48
N THR A 372 -1.56 -34.05 0.55
CA THR A 372 -1.99 -33.21 -0.56
C THR A 372 -1.40 -31.81 -0.42
N GLU A 373 -1.35 -31.07 -1.52
CA GLU A 373 -0.95 -29.67 -1.52
C GLU A 373 -1.83 -28.82 -0.58
N ASP A 374 -3.15 -29.04 -0.59
CA ASP A 374 -4.09 -28.35 0.29
C ASP A 374 -3.83 -28.63 1.76
N ALA A 375 -3.47 -29.88 2.12
CA ALA A 375 -3.10 -30.22 3.49
C ALA A 375 -1.80 -29.51 3.93
N PHE A 376 -0.82 -29.39 3.02
CA PHE A 376 0.39 -28.63 3.28
C PHE A 376 0.11 -27.14 3.43
N ALA A 377 -0.73 -26.56 2.54
CA ALA A 377 -1.16 -25.18 2.61
C ALA A 377 -1.84 -24.84 3.95
N ALA A 378 -2.71 -25.73 4.45
CA ALA A 378 -3.37 -25.56 5.74
C ALA A 378 -2.36 -25.58 6.91
N LEU A 379 -1.34 -26.46 6.85
CA LEU A 379 -0.26 -26.48 7.84
C LEU A 379 0.58 -25.21 7.79
N ALA A 380 0.89 -24.71 6.60
CA ALA A 380 1.64 -23.47 6.40
C ALA A 380 0.89 -22.26 6.97
N ALA A 381 -0.39 -22.11 6.66
CA ALA A 381 -1.23 -21.03 7.19
C ALA A 381 -1.32 -21.02 8.71
N ALA A 382 -1.25 -22.21 9.35
CA ALA A 382 -1.37 -22.36 10.81
C ALA A 382 -0.04 -22.20 11.57
N ASN A 383 1.11 -22.46 10.95
CA ASN A 383 2.38 -22.62 11.66
C ASN A 383 3.54 -21.79 11.10
N SER A 384 3.46 -21.30 9.87
CA SER A 384 4.55 -20.55 9.26
C SER A 384 4.73 -19.18 9.91
N THR A 385 5.98 -18.83 10.22
CA THR A 385 6.37 -17.49 10.68
C THR A 385 6.73 -16.55 9.50
N ASP A 386 6.72 -17.05 8.28
CA ASP A 386 6.94 -16.23 7.08
C ASP A 386 5.71 -15.38 6.76
N SER A 387 5.78 -14.09 7.09
CA SER A 387 4.68 -13.14 6.84
C SER A 387 4.37 -12.91 5.36
N GLY A 388 5.31 -13.25 4.46
CA GLY A 388 5.16 -13.06 3.02
C GLY A 388 4.26 -14.10 2.36
N SER A 389 4.26 -15.34 2.88
CA SER A 389 3.55 -16.45 2.25
C SER A 389 2.58 -17.19 3.16
N ALA A 390 2.67 -17.07 4.49
CA ALA A 390 1.83 -17.83 5.43
C ALA A 390 0.33 -17.69 5.14
N SER A 391 -0.17 -16.48 4.87
CA SER A 391 -1.58 -16.21 4.56
C SER A 391 -2.05 -16.86 3.25
N ASN A 392 -1.13 -17.15 2.32
CA ASN A 392 -1.37 -17.86 1.07
C ASN A 392 -0.98 -19.36 1.15
N GLY A 393 -0.98 -19.93 2.35
CA GLY A 393 -0.62 -21.33 2.55
C GLY A 393 0.84 -21.65 2.20
N GLY A 394 1.73 -20.68 2.41
CA GLY A 394 3.18 -20.82 2.18
C GLY A 394 3.59 -20.84 0.70
N LEU A 395 2.75 -20.41 -0.25
CA LEU A 395 3.01 -20.50 -1.69
C LEU A 395 3.96 -19.39 -2.16
N TYR A 396 5.04 -19.80 -2.82
CA TYR A 396 5.86 -19.00 -3.72
C TYR A 396 5.76 -19.57 -5.14
N SER A 397 5.20 -18.77 -6.06
CA SER A 397 5.05 -19.14 -7.47
C SER A 397 6.14 -18.50 -8.31
N ASN A 398 6.52 -19.16 -9.40
CA ASN A 398 7.48 -18.65 -10.38
C ASN A 398 8.83 -18.24 -9.79
N ILE A 399 9.32 -18.98 -8.81
CA ILE A 399 10.65 -18.76 -8.25
C ILE A 399 11.68 -18.87 -9.36
N TYR A 400 12.53 -17.85 -9.48
CA TYR A 400 13.62 -17.79 -10.43
C TYR A 400 14.97 -17.87 -9.72
N LYS A 401 16.03 -18.18 -10.46
CA LYS A 401 17.38 -18.29 -9.92
C LYS A 401 17.91 -16.93 -9.46
N GLY A 402 18.49 -16.90 -8.29
CA GLY A 402 18.99 -15.68 -7.62
C GLY A 402 17.95 -14.98 -6.73
N GLN A 403 16.71 -15.46 -6.67
CA GLN A 403 15.64 -14.86 -5.87
C GLN A 403 15.69 -15.26 -4.39
N MET A 404 16.05 -16.51 -4.12
CA MET A 404 15.99 -17.08 -2.76
C MET A 404 17.40 -17.23 -2.16
N VAL A 405 17.46 -17.43 -0.83
CA VAL A 405 18.74 -17.81 -0.20
C VAL A 405 19.24 -19.14 -0.76
N ALA A 406 20.56 -19.28 -0.89
CA ALA A 406 21.19 -20.36 -1.65
C ALA A 406 20.69 -21.76 -1.29
N SER A 407 20.58 -22.10 -0.01
CA SER A 407 20.11 -23.43 0.41
C SER A 407 18.66 -23.73 0.03
N PHE A 408 17.80 -22.71 0.04
CA PHE A 408 16.41 -22.81 -0.41
C PHE A 408 16.35 -22.97 -1.93
N GLU A 409 17.12 -22.17 -2.66
CA GLU A 409 17.21 -22.22 -4.11
C GLU A 409 17.75 -23.55 -4.61
N ASP A 410 18.85 -24.05 -4.03
CA ASP A 410 19.44 -25.35 -4.37
C ASP A 410 18.42 -26.48 -4.22
N TRP A 411 17.60 -26.44 -3.18
CA TRP A 411 16.53 -27.41 -2.99
C TRP A 411 15.46 -27.30 -4.08
N CYS A 412 15.06 -26.08 -4.44
CA CYS A 412 14.01 -25.81 -5.43
C CYS A 412 14.44 -26.24 -6.84
N PHE A 413 15.69 -25.98 -7.22
CA PHE A 413 16.21 -26.23 -8.57
C PHE A 413 16.96 -27.55 -8.73
N ASP A 414 16.88 -28.46 -7.75
CA ASP A 414 17.37 -29.81 -7.92
C ASP A 414 16.61 -30.51 -9.07
N PRO A 415 17.29 -30.93 -10.17
CA PRO A 415 16.63 -31.48 -11.33
C PRO A 415 15.89 -32.81 -11.09
N ALA A 416 16.09 -33.43 -9.92
CA ALA A 416 15.37 -34.62 -9.51
C ALA A 416 14.01 -34.34 -8.87
N ARG A 417 13.67 -33.08 -8.57
CA ARG A 417 12.41 -32.70 -7.89
C ARG A 417 11.19 -33.04 -8.71
N GLN A 418 10.16 -33.52 -8.01
CA GLN A 418 8.87 -33.83 -8.58
C GLN A 418 7.76 -33.24 -7.70
N SER A 419 6.60 -32.94 -8.31
CA SER A 419 5.42 -32.48 -7.57
C SER A 419 5.09 -33.43 -6.41
N GLY A 420 4.92 -32.86 -5.22
CA GLY A 420 4.69 -33.60 -3.98
C GLY A 420 5.96 -33.95 -3.20
N ASP A 421 7.15 -33.67 -3.70
CA ASP A 421 8.40 -33.86 -2.96
C ASP A 421 8.43 -32.90 -1.76
N THR A 422 8.90 -33.41 -0.63
CA THR A 422 9.04 -32.63 0.60
C THR A 422 10.45 -32.76 1.18
N GLY A 423 10.83 -31.76 1.98
CA GLY A 423 12.13 -31.76 2.64
C GLY A 423 12.21 -30.70 3.72
N ILE A 424 13.35 -30.63 4.41
CA ILE A 424 13.67 -29.55 5.33
C ILE A 424 14.96 -28.91 4.83
N VAL A 425 14.95 -27.55 4.79
CA VAL A 425 16.09 -26.74 4.41
C VAL A 425 16.42 -25.80 5.57
N GLU A 426 17.68 -25.75 5.97
CA GLU A 426 18.20 -24.79 6.92
C GLU A 426 18.70 -23.54 6.17
N SER A 427 18.39 -22.37 6.72
CA SER A 427 18.88 -21.08 6.22
C SER A 427 19.21 -20.12 7.38
N SER A 428 19.71 -18.93 7.07
CA SER A 428 19.90 -17.85 8.05
C SER A 428 18.60 -17.38 8.71
N ASN A 429 17.44 -17.66 8.09
CA ASN A 429 16.13 -17.26 8.58
C ASN A 429 15.47 -18.31 9.48
N GLY A 430 16.03 -19.54 9.54
CA GLY A 430 15.50 -20.66 10.30
C GLY A 430 15.39 -21.92 9.42
N PHE A 431 14.42 -22.76 9.76
CA PHE A 431 14.17 -24.04 9.08
C PHE A 431 12.91 -23.94 8.22
N HIS A 432 13.03 -24.31 6.95
CA HIS A 432 11.95 -24.34 5.98
C HIS A 432 11.51 -25.77 5.77
N VAL A 433 10.27 -26.10 6.09
CA VAL A 433 9.63 -27.32 5.61
C VAL A 433 9.13 -27.02 4.21
N MET A 434 9.56 -27.80 3.22
CA MET A 434 9.37 -27.56 1.80
C MET A 434 8.38 -28.55 1.20
N TYR A 435 7.56 -28.09 0.27
CA TYR A 435 6.71 -28.89 -0.61
C TYR A 435 6.86 -28.38 -2.05
N PHE A 436 7.31 -29.25 -2.95
CA PHE A 436 7.48 -28.91 -4.36
C PHE A 436 6.12 -28.99 -5.07
N VAL A 437 5.66 -27.88 -5.64
CA VAL A 437 4.39 -27.80 -6.37
C VAL A 437 4.61 -28.25 -7.81
N GLU A 438 5.42 -27.50 -8.56
CA GLU A 438 5.65 -27.78 -9.99
C GLU A 438 6.92 -27.10 -10.52
N THR A 439 7.37 -27.60 -11.67
CA THR A 439 8.26 -26.88 -12.58
C THR A 439 7.39 -26.27 -13.68
N ASN A 440 7.52 -24.97 -13.92
CA ASN A 440 6.72 -24.29 -14.93
C ASN A 440 7.06 -24.83 -16.34
N PRO A 441 6.06 -24.99 -17.21
CA PRO A 441 6.25 -25.64 -18.52
C PRO A 441 7.08 -24.79 -19.50
N GLN A 442 7.06 -23.47 -19.36
CA GLN A 442 7.80 -22.55 -20.19
C GLN A 442 9.13 -22.14 -19.53
N PRO A 443 10.20 -21.88 -20.30
CA PRO A 443 11.44 -21.35 -19.76
C PRO A 443 11.22 -19.95 -19.16
N TYR A 444 12.09 -19.56 -18.22
CA TYR A 444 11.88 -18.33 -17.45
C TYR A 444 11.88 -17.06 -18.32
N TRP A 445 12.74 -16.98 -19.36
CA TRP A 445 12.71 -15.86 -20.31
C TRP A 445 11.35 -15.67 -21.00
N TYR A 446 10.64 -16.80 -21.29
CA TYR A 446 9.32 -16.74 -21.90
C TYR A 446 8.28 -16.15 -20.92
N TYR A 447 8.34 -16.60 -19.67
CA TYR A 447 7.50 -16.07 -18.61
C TYR A 447 7.71 -14.55 -18.41
N GLU A 448 8.99 -14.11 -18.38
CA GLU A 448 9.33 -12.67 -18.25
C GLU A 448 8.78 -11.89 -19.44
N ALA A 449 8.99 -12.34 -20.67
CA ALA A 449 8.52 -11.64 -21.87
C ALA A 449 6.98 -11.61 -21.98
N ASP A 450 6.28 -12.68 -21.58
CA ASP A 450 4.82 -12.73 -21.50
C ASP A 450 4.30 -11.77 -20.42
N LEU A 451 4.98 -11.69 -19.29
CA LEU A 451 4.63 -10.76 -18.21
C LEU A 451 4.82 -9.30 -18.64
N ASP A 452 5.91 -8.98 -19.32
CA ASP A 452 6.16 -7.62 -19.85
C ASP A 452 5.08 -7.21 -20.85
N LEU A 453 4.70 -8.10 -21.78
CA LEU A 453 3.60 -7.84 -22.70
C LEU A 453 2.26 -7.59 -21.97
N LYS A 454 2.00 -8.34 -20.90
CA LYS A 454 0.79 -8.14 -20.08
C LYS A 454 0.83 -6.82 -19.32
N ASN A 455 1.98 -6.46 -18.76
CA ASN A 455 2.16 -5.18 -18.09
C ASN A 455 1.99 -4.01 -19.07
N ASP A 456 2.63 -4.07 -20.23
CA ASP A 456 2.52 -3.04 -21.27
C ASP A 456 1.06 -2.86 -21.74
N ALA A 457 0.36 -3.97 -21.99
CA ALA A 457 -1.05 -3.94 -22.39
C ALA A 457 -1.96 -3.38 -21.29
N TYR A 458 -1.68 -3.74 -20.04
CA TYR A 458 -2.39 -3.19 -18.89
C TYR A 458 -2.15 -1.69 -18.74
N ASP A 459 -0.89 -1.26 -18.85
CA ASP A 459 -0.52 0.15 -18.73
C ASP A 459 -1.15 1.00 -19.85
N GLU A 460 -1.17 0.51 -21.09
CA GLU A 460 -1.84 1.17 -22.20
C GLU A 460 -3.36 1.28 -21.97
N TRP A 461 -3.99 0.20 -21.54
CA TRP A 461 -5.41 0.18 -21.19
C TRP A 461 -5.72 1.13 -20.04
N TYR A 462 -4.93 1.11 -18.97
CA TYR A 462 -5.10 1.98 -17.81
C TYR A 462 -4.91 3.46 -18.18
N ALA A 463 -3.85 3.77 -18.94
CA ALA A 463 -3.61 5.12 -19.47
C ALA A 463 -4.77 5.60 -20.33
N GLY A 464 -5.35 4.72 -21.16
CA GLY A 464 -6.54 5.03 -21.96
C GLY A 464 -7.78 5.42 -21.15
N ILE A 465 -7.84 5.03 -19.88
CA ILE A 465 -8.93 5.40 -18.94
C ILE A 465 -8.58 6.68 -18.16
N THR A 466 -7.33 6.84 -17.76
CA THR A 466 -6.91 7.84 -16.76
C THR A 466 -6.22 9.07 -17.32
N ASP A 467 -5.60 8.97 -18.51
CA ASP A 467 -4.84 10.06 -19.10
C ASP A 467 -5.75 11.17 -19.62
N GLY A 468 -5.29 12.41 -19.41
CA GLY A 468 -6.02 13.61 -19.82
C GLY A 468 -7.24 13.93 -18.96
N VAL A 469 -7.55 13.15 -17.92
CA VAL A 469 -8.57 13.47 -16.94
C VAL A 469 -7.92 14.16 -15.74
N GLU A 470 -8.32 15.40 -15.49
CA GLU A 470 -7.85 16.17 -14.34
C GLU A 470 -8.85 16.04 -13.19
N ALA A 471 -8.35 16.12 -11.96
CA ALA A 471 -9.15 16.24 -10.76
C ALA A 471 -9.42 17.73 -10.49
N GLU A 472 -10.63 18.21 -10.84
CA GLU A 472 -11.01 19.62 -10.62
C GLU A 472 -11.34 19.84 -9.15
N GLN A 473 -10.49 20.59 -8.45
CA GLN A 473 -10.67 20.88 -7.03
C GLN A 473 -11.75 21.94 -6.80
N LEU A 474 -12.58 21.73 -5.78
CA LEU A 474 -13.69 22.59 -5.38
C LEU A 474 -13.51 23.13 -3.95
N ASP A 475 -14.41 23.99 -3.52
CA ASP A 475 -14.37 24.68 -2.20
C ASP A 475 -14.32 23.72 -1.00
N GLY A 476 -14.81 22.49 -1.14
CA GLY A 476 -14.78 21.47 -0.10
C GLY A 476 -13.40 21.00 0.30
N MET A 477 -12.39 21.17 -0.56
CA MET A 477 -11.00 20.80 -0.28
C MET A 477 -10.45 21.42 1.01
N LYS A 478 -10.91 22.60 1.39
CA LYS A 478 -10.52 23.28 2.65
C LYS A 478 -10.86 22.52 3.93
N TYR A 479 -11.60 21.43 3.84
CA TYR A 479 -12.00 20.59 4.98
C TYR A 479 -11.22 19.27 5.06
N VAL A 480 -10.33 19.00 4.11
CA VAL A 480 -9.54 17.77 4.02
C VAL A 480 -8.27 17.88 4.87
N GLY A 481 -7.93 16.83 5.62
CA GLY A 481 -6.68 16.72 6.39
C GLY A 481 -6.70 17.16 7.84
#